data_399979719ca14be4f4f1ea4ef16e9a16
#
_entry.id   399979719ca14be4f4f1ea4ef16e9a16
#
_cell.length_a   1.000
_cell.length_b   1.000
_cell.length_c   1.000
_cell.angle_alpha   90.00
_cell.angle_beta   90.00
_cell.angle_gamma   90.00
#
_symmetry.space_group_name_H-M   'P 1'
#
loop_
_entity.id
_entity.type
_entity.pdbx_description
1 polymer ?
#
loop_
_entity_poly.entity_id
_entity_poly.type
_entity_poly.pdbx_seq_one_letter_code
_entity_poly.pdbx_strand_id
1 'polypeptide(L)'
;MTNTLNTAENRRTMYLLEGNIGAGKTSLGNVLKASSQFEFLEEPVDTWREGFAGNLFEMFYTDMPRWSFTFQIMAFTTRAKTWSEILEKVSGDQVVLERSIYTDRNVFAKNLYAVGAMNDSEWQVYQQLWEFLAQNYCDKPDKILYLRTPAELCLERIKMRGRNEEQQMQLDYLKRLE
;
A
#
# COMPACT_ATOMS: atom_id res chain seq x y z
N MET A 1 -3.93 -17.28 -26.62
CA MET A 1 -5.06 -16.65 -27.32
C MET A 1 -6.32 -17.35 -26.87
N THR A 2 -7.01 -16.82 -25.92
CA THR A 2 -8.46 -17.05 -25.71
C THR A 2 -8.97 -15.84 -24.95
N ASN A 3 -9.51 -14.90 -25.73
CA ASN A 3 -10.29 -13.78 -25.24
C ASN A 3 -11.57 -14.33 -24.65
N THR A 4 -11.63 -14.54 -23.35
CA THR A 4 -12.89 -14.75 -22.64
C THR A 4 -13.50 -13.37 -22.43
N LEU A 5 -14.49 -13.05 -23.25
CA LEU A 5 -15.42 -11.95 -23.08
C LEU A 5 -16.03 -12.07 -21.68
N ASN A 6 -15.55 -11.26 -20.76
CA ASN A 6 -16.17 -11.05 -19.47
C ASN A 6 -17.45 -10.25 -19.72
N THR A 7 -18.58 -10.95 -19.75
CA THR A 7 -19.92 -10.35 -19.86
C THR A 7 -20.15 -9.48 -18.63
N ALA A 8 -20.77 -8.33 -18.80
CA ALA A 8 -20.95 -7.26 -17.82
C ALA A 8 -21.76 -7.68 -16.54
N GLU A 9 -22.19 -8.93 -16.42
CA GLU A 9 -23.08 -9.41 -15.35
C GLU A 9 -22.36 -9.92 -14.09
N ASN A 10 -20.99 -9.98 -14.01
CA ASN A 10 -20.29 -10.49 -12.84
C ASN A 10 -18.96 -9.75 -12.58
N ARG A 11 -18.90 -8.45 -12.84
CA ARG A 11 -17.71 -7.65 -12.55
C ARG A 11 -17.67 -7.32 -11.06
N ARG A 12 -16.63 -7.78 -10.37
CA ARG A 12 -16.34 -7.39 -8.98
C ARG A 12 -16.18 -5.89 -8.84
N THR A 13 -16.70 -5.35 -7.75
CA THR A 13 -16.45 -3.95 -7.36
C THR A 13 -15.22 -3.89 -6.47
N MET A 14 -14.21 -3.14 -6.90
CA MET A 14 -12.95 -2.98 -6.20
C MET A 14 -12.89 -1.64 -5.48
N TYR A 15 -12.68 -1.69 -4.18
CA TYR A 15 -12.49 -0.53 -3.30
C TYR A 15 -11.04 -0.46 -2.86
N LEU A 16 -10.45 0.73 -2.90
CA LEU A 16 -9.19 1.03 -2.24
C LEU A 16 -9.46 1.69 -0.89
N LEU A 17 -8.97 1.12 0.19
CA LEU A 17 -9.03 1.73 1.51
C LEU A 17 -7.75 2.50 1.78
N GLU A 18 -7.83 3.80 1.67
CA GLU A 18 -6.70 4.72 1.77
C GLU A 18 -6.75 5.54 3.06
N GLY A 19 -5.63 6.10 3.44
CA GLY A 19 -5.48 6.92 4.64
C GLY A 19 -4.08 6.83 5.22
N ASN A 20 -3.73 7.70 6.16
CA ASN A 20 -2.40 7.80 6.74
C ASN A 20 -1.95 6.52 7.48
N ILE A 21 -0.66 6.41 7.82
CA ILE A 21 -0.16 5.37 8.73
C ILE A 21 -0.83 5.59 10.09
N GLY A 22 -1.35 4.52 10.70
CA GLY A 22 -2.09 4.64 11.97
C GLY A 22 -3.52 5.17 11.85
N ALA A 23 -4.05 5.44 10.66
CA ALA A 23 -5.41 5.93 10.46
C ALA A 23 -6.50 4.96 10.93
N GLY A 24 -6.21 3.66 11.04
CA GLY A 24 -7.17 2.62 11.43
C GLY A 24 -7.74 1.80 10.28
N LYS A 25 -7.06 1.81 9.13
CA LYS A 25 -7.50 1.08 7.92
C LYS A 25 -7.72 -0.40 8.15
N THR A 26 -6.74 -1.10 8.72
CA THR A 26 -6.84 -2.54 9.03
C THR A 26 -8.01 -2.83 9.97
N SER A 27 -8.24 -1.99 10.97
CA SER A 27 -9.38 -2.14 11.88
C SER A 27 -10.72 -2.01 11.14
N LEU A 28 -10.87 -1.01 10.27
CA LEU A 28 -12.06 -0.84 9.44
C LEU A 28 -12.21 -2.01 8.45
N GLY A 29 -11.14 -2.43 7.80
CA GLY A 29 -11.15 -3.56 6.88
C GLY A 29 -11.63 -4.86 7.54
N ASN A 30 -11.18 -5.13 8.76
CA ASN A 30 -11.64 -6.29 9.54
C ASN A 30 -13.13 -6.21 9.91
N VAL A 31 -13.65 -5.03 10.20
CA VAL A 31 -15.09 -4.82 10.41
C VAL A 31 -15.88 -5.10 9.12
N LEU A 32 -15.40 -4.62 7.98
CA LEU A 32 -16.02 -4.88 6.68
C LEU A 32 -16.00 -6.37 6.34
N LYS A 33 -14.89 -7.05 6.56
CA LYS A 33 -14.76 -8.50 6.39
C LYS A 33 -15.74 -9.29 7.27
N ALA A 34 -15.92 -8.86 8.52
CA ALA A 34 -16.85 -9.51 9.44
C ALA A 34 -18.33 -9.39 9.01
N SER A 35 -18.67 -8.42 8.17
CA SER A 35 -20.02 -8.27 7.62
C SER A 35 -20.37 -9.30 6.54
N SER A 36 -19.41 -10.11 6.10
CA SER A 36 -19.54 -11.13 5.03
C SER A 36 -19.96 -10.57 3.66
N GLN A 37 -20.00 -9.25 3.50
CA GLN A 37 -20.30 -8.60 2.22
C GLN A 37 -19.06 -8.22 1.44
N PHE A 38 -17.92 -8.13 2.13
CA PHE A 38 -16.64 -7.69 1.57
C PHE A 38 -15.56 -8.72 1.82
N GLU A 39 -14.73 -8.95 0.84
CA GLU A 39 -13.41 -9.55 1.04
C GLU A 39 -12.40 -8.43 1.31
N PHE A 40 -11.66 -8.52 2.39
CA PHE A 40 -10.66 -7.54 2.79
C PHE A 40 -9.25 -8.13 2.70
N LEU A 41 -8.39 -7.41 2.04
CA LEU A 41 -7.01 -7.76 1.78
C LEU A 41 -6.09 -6.74 2.43
N GLU A 42 -5.40 -7.20 3.44
CA GLU A 42 -4.48 -6.40 4.23
C GLU A 42 -3.20 -6.06 3.43
N GLU A 43 -2.58 -4.96 3.81
CA GLU A 43 -1.26 -4.59 3.35
C GLU A 43 -0.23 -5.67 3.70
N PRO A 44 0.64 -6.14 2.76
CA PRO A 44 1.55 -7.27 2.98
C PRO A 44 2.79 -6.88 3.82
N VAL A 45 2.61 -6.24 4.97
CA VAL A 45 3.68 -5.74 5.85
C VAL A 45 4.60 -6.85 6.32
N ASP A 46 4.08 -8.02 6.63
CA ASP A 46 4.86 -9.16 7.12
C ASP A 46 5.85 -9.66 6.06
N THR A 47 5.50 -9.57 4.77
CA THR A 47 6.44 -9.86 3.68
C THR A 47 7.66 -8.95 3.70
N TRP A 48 7.51 -7.69 4.12
CA TRP A 48 8.60 -6.73 4.20
C TRP A 48 9.47 -6.90 5.45
N ARG A 49 8.89 -7.48 6.50
CA ARG A 49 9.58 -7.75 7.77
C ARG A 49 10.31 -9.08 7.78
N GLU A 50 9.77 -10.10 7.15
CA GLU A 50 10.22 -11.49 7.29
C GLU A 50 10.66 -12.13 5.96
N GLY A 51 10.30 -11.55 4.81
CA GLY A 51 10.41 -12.19 3.49
C GLY A 51 11.79 -12.16 2.83
N PHE A 52 12.82 -11.53 3.44
CA PHE A 52 14.14 -11.32 2.82
C PHE A 52 15.27 -11.55 3.83
N ALA A 53 16.50 -11.45 3.36
CA ALA A 53 17.74 -11.57 4.17
C ALA A 53 17.87 -10.40 5.18
N GLY A 54 16.81 -10.11 5.93
CA GLY A 54 16.71 -9.05 6.92
C GLY A 54 15.34 -8.38 6.91
N ASN A 55 15.04 -7.62 7.96
CA ASN A 55 13.84 -6.82 8.07
C ASN A 55 13.99 -5.55 7.21
N LEU A 56 13.55 -5.60 5.95
CA LEU A 56 13.66 -4.47 5.03
C LEU A 56 12.84 -3.25 5.51
N PHE A 57 11.77 -3.49 6.23
CA PHE A 57 10.95 -2.46 6.84
C PHE A 57 11.72 -1.70 7.93
N GLU A 58 12.45 -2.41 8.78
CA GLU A 58 13.34 -1.82 9.80
C GLU A 58 14.52 -1.08 9.17
N MET A 59 15.17 -1.68 8.15
CA MET A 59 16.25 -1.04 7.41
C MET A 59 15.83 0.30 6.82
N PHE A 60 14.62 0.36 6.25
CA PHE A 60 14.07 1.59 5.68
C PHE A 60 13.90 2.68 6.74
N TYR A 61 13.32 2.38 7.91
CA TYR A 61 13.15 3.40 8.96
C TYR A 61 14.46 3.78 9.66
N THR A 62 15.47 2.90 9.66
CA THR A 62 16.78 3.16 10.26
C THR A 62 17.64 4.06 9.38
N ASP A 63 17.63 3.86 8.06
CA ASP A 63 18.43 4.63 7.09
C ASP A 63 17.61 4.86 5.81
N MET A 64 16.70 5.84 5.88
CA MET A 64 15.82 6.17 4.75
C MET A 64 16.59 6.51 3.46
N PRO A 65 17.64 7.37 3.47
CA PRO A 65 18.37 7.67 2.25
C PRO A 65 18.97 6.44 1.56
N ARG A 66 19.42 5.46 2.33
CA ARG A 66 19.99 4.22 1.76
C ARG A 66 18.92 3.27 1.22
N TRP A 67 17.78 3.16 1.90
CA TRP A 67 16.82 2.08 1.67
C TRP A 67 15.51 2.51 1.01
N SER A 68 15.27 3.81 0.83
CA SER A 68 14.01 4.31 0.25
C SER A 68 13.69 3.71 -1.11
N PHE A 69 14.63 3.73 -2.05
CA PHE A 69 14.40 3.17 -3.38
C PHE A 69 14.12 1.67 -3.30
N THR A 70 14.96 0.91 -2.60
CA THR A 70 14.82 -0.55 -2.47
C THR A 70 13.48 -0.91 -1.83
N PHE A 71 13.11 -0.21 -0.73
CA PHE A 71 11.86 -0.46 -0.04
C PHE A 71 10.64 -0.11 -0.90
N GLN A 72 10.66 1.03 -1.61
CA GLN A 72 9.54 1.44 -2.44
C GLN A 72 9.34 0.51 -3.65
N ILE A 73 10.41 0.02 -4.27
CA ILE A 73 10.31 -1.01 -5.32
C ILE A 73 9.67 -2.28 -4.76
N MET A 74 10.10 -2.73 -3.59
CA MET A 74 9.55 -3.91 -2.95
C MET A 74 8.08 -3.73 -2.56
N ALA A 75 7.73 -2.60 -1.94
CA ALA A 75 6.37 -2.32 -1.48
C ALA A 75 5.38 -2.37 -2.65
N PHE A 76 5.64 -1.64 -3.73
CA PHE A 76 4.71 -1.61 -4.84
C PHE A 76 4.71 -2.92 -5.67
N THR A 77 5.86 -3.60 -5.81
CA THR A 77 5.93 -4.89 -6.53
C THR A 77 5.13 -5.97 -5.81
N THR A 78 5.29 -6.10 -4.50
CA THR A 78 4.54 -7.07 -3.69
C THR A 78 3.06 -6.75 -3.69
N ARG A 79 2.69 -5.47 -3.67
CA ARG A 79 1.31 -5.03 -3.74
C ARG A 79 0.69 -5.32 -5.12
N ALA A 80 1.41 -5.03 -6.21
CA ALA A 80 0.97 -5.34 -7.56
C ALA A 80 0.80 -6.86 -7.76
N LYS A 81 1.71 -7.66 -7.23
CA LYS A 81 1.61 -9.12 -7.23
C LYS A 81 0.37 -9.60 -6.48
N THR A 82 0.19 -9.12 -5.25
CA THR A 82 -0.98 -9.45 -4.43
C THR A 82 -2.27 -9.06 -5.15
N TRP A 83 -2.31 -7.87 -5.77
CA TRP A 83 -3.44 -7.41 -6.56
C TRP A 83 -3.80 -8.38 -7.68
N SER A 84 -2.82 -8.77 -8.51
CA SER A 84 -3.01 -9.71 -9.61
C SER A 84 -3.47 -11.10 -9.13
N GLU A 85 -2.78 -11.68 -8.14
CA GLU A 85 -3.07 -13.04 -7.65
C GLU A 85 -4.43 -13.15 -6.94
N ILE A 86 -4.86 -12.09 -6.30
CA ILE A 86 -6.08 -12.09 -5.52
C ILE A 86 -7.31 -11.93 -6.40
N LEU A 87 -7.24 -11.07 -7.41
CA LEU A 87 -8.33 -10.94 -8.37
C LEU A 87 -8.66 -12.27 -9.06
N GLU A 88 -7.69 -13.17 -9.14
CA GLU A 88 -7.91 -14.54 -9.65
C GLU A 88 -8.58 -15.47 -8.62
N LYS A 89 -8.32 -15.28 -7.33
CA LYS A 89 -8.68 -16.22 -6.24
C LYS A 89 -9.92 -15.82 -5.45
N VAL A 90 -10.25 -14.54 -5.43
CA VAL A 90 -11.35 -14.00 -4.63
C VAL A 90 -12.68 -14.34 -5.29
N SER A 91 -13.60 -14.92 -4.53
CA SER A 91 -14.94 -15.34 -5.00
C SER A 91 -16.03 -14.29 -4.76
N GLY A 92 -15.75 -13.28 -3.91
CA GLY A 92 -16.71 -12.25 -3.55
C GLY A 92 -16.91 -11.16 -4.61
N ASP A 93 -18.10 -10.58 -4.64
CA ASP A 93 -18.45 -9.51 -5.57
C ASP A 93 -17.86 -8.15 -5.19
N GLN A 94 -17.46 -7.98 -3.93
CA GLN A 94 -16.90 -6.74 -3.39
C GLN A 94 -15.58 -6.99 -2.68
N VAL A 95 -14.52 -6.34 -3.14
CA VAL A 95 -13.15 -6.50 -2.62
C VAL A 95 -12.64 -5.16 -2.14
N VAL A 96 -12.09 -5.13 -0.92
CA VAL A 96 -11.45 -3.96 -0.33
C VAL A 96 -9.96 -4.26 -0.19
N LEU A 97 -9.12 -3.47 -0.84
CA LEU A 97 -7.66 -3.54 -0.73
C LEU A 97 -7.17 -2.47 0.24
N GLU A 98 -6.38 -2.87 1.25
CA GLU A 98 -5.71 -1.89 2.11
C GLU A 98 -4.51 -1.30 1.38
N ARG A 99 -4.60 -0.01 1.06
CA ARG A 99 -3.68 0.77 0.23
C ARG A 99 -3.63 0.33 -1.23
N SER A 100 -2.89 1.09 -2.00
CA SER A 100 -2.76 0.86 -3.42
C SER A 100 -1.37 1.23 -3.93
N ILE A 101 -1.05 0.74 -5.12
CA ILE A 101 0.12 1.17 -5.88
C ILE A 101 0.09 2.68 -6.20
N TYR A 102 -1.10 3.29 -6.25
CA TYR A 102 -1.26 4.73 -6.46
C TYR A 102 -0.76 5.54 -5.26
N THR A 103 -1.06 5.09 -4.04
CA THR A 103 -0.56 5.68 -2.80
C THR A 103 0.95 5.45 -2.66
N ASP A 104 1.45 4.27 -3.03
CA ASP A 104 2.90 4.01 -3.05
C ASP A 104 3.64 5.08 -3.88
N ARG A 105 3.16 5.37 -5.10
CA ARG A 105 3.79 6.35 -5.99
C ARG A 105 3.54 7.80 -5.56
N ASN A 106 2.27 8.16 -5.39
CA ASN A 106 1.87 9.57 -5.30
C ASN A 106 2.02 10.15 -3.90
N VAL A 107 2.10 9.32 -2.87
CA VAL A 107 2.27 9.73 -1.49
C VAL A 107 3.66 9.33 -0.98
N PHE A 108 3.97 8.04 -0.90
CA PHE A 108 5.20 7.57 -0.26
C PHE A 108 6.45 7.86 -1.10
N ALA A 109 6.56 7.31 -2.29
CA ALA A 109 7.76 7.48 -3.10
C ALA A 109 7.97 8.94 -3.51
N LYS A 110 6.89 9.67 -3.84
CA LYS A 110 6.96 11.10 -4.14
C LYS A 110 7.44 11.93 -2.95
N ASN A 111 6.97 11.62 -1.71
CA ASN A 111 7.48 12.29 -0.51
C ASN A 111 8.96 12.00 -0.30
N LEU A 112 9.41 10.74 -0.45
CA LEU A 112 10.82 10.37 -0.29
C LEU A 112 11.73 11.04 -1.31
N TYR A 113 11.27 11.18 -2.54
CA TYR A 113 11.96 11.97 -3.56
C TYR A 113 12.00 13.45 -3.20
N ALA A 114 10.90 14.03 -2.76
CA ALA A 114 10.81 15.44 -2.40
C ALA A 114 11.70 15.84 -1.21
N VAL A 115 11.97 14.90 -0.28
CA VAL A 115 12.87 15.14 0.86
C VAL A 115 14.32 14.72 0.58
N GLY A 116 14.64 14.30 -0.66
CA GLY A 116 15.99 13.90 -1.07
C GLY A 116 16.43 12.52 -0.58
N ALA A 117 15.52 11.69 -0.07
CA ALA A 117 15.78 10.30 0.29
C ALA A 117 15.81 9.35 -0.91
N MET A 118 15.40 9.81 -2.08
CA MET A 118 15.59 9.20 -3.39
C MET A 118 16.16 10.25 -4.33
N ASN A 119 17.17 9.89 -5.12
CA ASN A 119 17.75 10.77 -6.13
C ASN A 119 16.96 10.75 -7.44
N ASP A 120 17.31 11.65 -8.40
CA ASP A 120 16.61 11.79 -9.68
C ASP A 120 16.60 10.50 -10.50
N SER A 121 17.72 9.77 -10.52
CA SER A 121 17.83 8.51 -11.27
C SER A 121 16.97 7.41 -10.66
N GLU A 122 16.97 7.28 -9.34
CA GLU A 122 16.12 6.33 -8.61
C GLU A 122 14.63 6.64 -8.83
N TRP A 123 14.27 7.92 -8.77
CA TRP A 123 12.89 8.35 -9.02
C TRP A 123 12.44 8.05 -10.46
N GLN A 124 13.29 8.28 -11.46
CA GLN A 124 13.00 7.95 -12.87
C GLN A 124 12.82 6.43 -13.07
N VAL A 125 13.73 5.62 -12.52
CA VAL A 125 13.62 4.15 -12.59
C VAL A 125 12.33 3.68 -11.89
N TYR A 126 12.02 4.23 -10.70
CA TYR A 126 10.79 3.91 -9.98
C TYR A 126 9.55 4.19 -10.83
N GLN A 127 9.48 5.36 -11.47
CA GLN A 127 8.33 5.72 -12.31
C GLN A 127 8.14 4.77 -13.48
N GLN A 128 9.21 4.40 -14.19
CA GLN A 128 9.15 3.47 -15.32
C GLN A 128 8.65 2.09 -14.89
N LEU A 129 9.18 1.56 -13.79
CA LEU A 129 8.74 0.27 -13.25
C LEU A 129 7.28 0.32 -12.77
N TRP A 130 6.89 1.42 -12.13
CA TRP A 130 5.52 1.62 -11.68
C TRP A 130 4.54 1.66 -12.85
N GLU A 131 4.83 2.42 -13.90
CA GLU A 131 4.00 2.52 -15.10
C GLU A 131 3.83 1.15 -15.77
N PHE A 132 4.93 0.39 -15.91
CA PHE A 132 4.89 -0.96 -16.45
C PHE A 132 3.98 -1.90 -15.66
N LEU A 133 4.14 -1.96 -14.33
CA LEU A 133 3.36 -2.84 -13.49
C LEU A 133 1.90 -2.39 -13.37
N ALA A 134 1.65 -1.10 -13.22
CA ALA A 134 0.30 -0.56 -13.14
C ALA A 134 -0.53 -0.85 -14.41
N GLN A 135 0.08 -0.77 -15.59
CA GLN A 135 -0.61 -1.00 -16.86
C GLN A 135 -0.85 -2.48 -17.15
N ASN A 136 0.02 -3.37 -16.70
CA ASN A 136 -0.02 -4.77 -17.09
C ASN A 136 -0.61 -5.70 -16.02
N TYR A 137 -0.63 -5.30 -14.75
CA TYR A 137 -0.97 -6.20 -13.64
C TYR A 137 -2.01 -5.64 -12.66
N CYS A 138 -2.43 -4.38 -12.82
CA CYS A 138 -3.37 -3.76 -11.88
C CYS A 138 -4.60 -3.23 -12.61
N ASP A 139 -5.77 -3.76 -12.26
CA ASP A 139 -7.04 -3.21 -12.72
C ASP A 139 -7.30 -1.85 -12.09
N LYS A 140 -8.11 -1.02 -12.76
CA LYS A 140 -8.54 0.25 -12.19
C LYS A 140 -9.55 -0.01 -11.08
N PRO A 141 -9.39 0.64 -9.90
CA PRO A 141 -10.36 0.55 -8.83
C PRO A 141 -11.68 1.24 -9.24
N ASP A 142 -12.79 0.76 -8.72
CA ASP A 142 -14.10 1.38 -8.93
C ASP A 142 -14.31 2.54 -7.95
N LYS A 143 -13.81 2.41 -6.71
CA LYS A 143 -14.01 3.41 -5.65
C LYS A 143 -12.80 3.52 -4.72
N ILE A 144 -12.65 4.70 -4.13
CA ILE A 144 -11.66 4.97 -3.08
C ILE A 144 -12.40 5.34 -1.81
N LEU A 145 -12.11 4.63 -0.72
CA LEU A 145 -12.53 4.93 0.64
C LEU A 145 -11.36 5.61 1.35
N TYR A 146 -11.45 6.91 1.56
CA TYR A 146 -10.40 7.66 2.25
C TYR A 146 -10.75 7.82 3.72
N LEU A 147 -9.97 7.15 4.59
CA LEU A 147 -10.08 7.26 6.03
C LEU A 147 -9.25 8.44 6.53
N ARG A 148 -9.91 9.58 6.70
CA ARG A 148 -9.28 10.81 7.17
C ARG A 148 -9.14 10.78 8.70
N THR A 149 -7.90 10.77 9.16
CA THR A 149 -7.55 10.80 10.58
C THR A 149 -6.41 11.79 10.79
N PRO A 150 -6.53 12.76 11.72
CA PRO A 150 -5.46 13.73 11.98
C PRO A 150 -4.12 13.06 12.28
N ALA A 151 -3.01 13.64 11.79
CA ALA A 151 -1.67 13.08 11.93
C ALA A 151 -1.27 12.87 13.41
N GLU A 152 -1.72 13.73 14.32
CA GLU A 152 -1.50 13.60 15.77
C GLU A 152 -2.11 12.31 16.32
N LEU A 153 -3.37 12.03 15.98
CA LEU A 153 -4.05 10.81 16.39
C LEU A 153 -3.45 9.56 15.74
N CYS A 154 -3.01 9.68 14.49
CA CYS A 154 -2.26 8.62 13.81
C CYS A 154 -0.99 8.27 14.58
N LEU A 155 -0.21 9.26 15.01
CA LEU A 155 1.02 9.06 15.79
C LEU A 155 0.75 8.39 17.15
N GLU A 156 -0.30 8.79 17.85
CA GLU A 156 -0.73 8.14 19.08
C GLU A 156 -1.03 6.65 18.88
N ARG A 157 -1.81 6.32 17.83
CA ARG A 157 -2.16 4.95 17.49
C ARG A 157 -0.95 4.11 17.06
N ILE A 158 0.02 4.69 16.36
CA ILE A 158 1.29 4.05 15.99
C ILE A 158 2.07 3.67 17.25
N LYS A 159 2.20 4.60 18.21
CA LYS A 159 2.86 4.36 19.50
C LYS A 159 2.14 3.29 20.31
N MET A 160 0.81 3.32 20.37
CA MET A 160 0.01 2.29 21.05
C MET A 160 0.15 0.91 20.42
N ARG A 161 0.24 0.83 19.08
CA ARG A 161 0.45 -0.42 18.34
C ARG A 161 1.81 -1.05 18.64
N GLY A 162 2.83 -0.23 18.90
CA GLY A 162 4.12 -0.66 19.41
C GLY A 162 4.99 -1.46 18.44
N ARG A 163 4.85 -1.27 17.11
CA ARG A 163 5.78 -1.85 16.15
C ARG A 163 7.16 -1.24 16.33
N ASN A 164 8.18 -2.08 16.52
CA ASN A 164 9.56 -1.62 16.80
C ASN A 164 10.09 -0.70 15.69
N GLU A 165 9.83 -1.03 14.45
CA GLU A 165 10.29 -0.29 13.27
C GLU A 165 9.72 1.13 13.19
N GLU A 166 8.55 1.35 13.76
CA GLU A 166 7.82 2.63 13.68
C GLU A 166 8.01 3.52 14.92
N GLN A 167 8.76 3.08 15.94
CA GLN A 167 8.90 3.82 17.21
C GLN A 167 9.51 5.22 17.05
N GLN A 168 10.37 5.41 16.05
CA GLN A 168 11.02 6.69 15.76
C GLN A 168 10.23 7.58 14.80
N MET A 169 9.01 7.19 14.42
CA MET A 169 8.20 7.94 13.47
C MET A 169 7.86 9.33 14.03
N GLN A 170 8.13 10.35 13.23
CA GLN A 170 7.92 11.74 13.59
C GLN A 170 6.58 12.27 13.08
N LEU A 171 5.98 13.20 13.82
CA LEU A 171 4.71 13.82 13.43
C LEU A 171 4.81 14.52 12.06
N ASP A 172 5.92 15.20 11.79
CA ASP A 172 6.13 15.90 10.53
C ASP A 172 6.13 14.97 9.31
N TYR A 173 6.60 13.72 9.48
CA TYR A 173 6.50 12.73 8.42
C TYR A 173 5.02 12.41 8.12
N LEU A 174 4.21 12.16 9.14
CA LEU A 174 2.78 11.89 8.98
C LEU A 174 2.03 13.09 8.36
N LYS A 175 2.38 14.31 8.74
CA LYS A 175 1.80 15.53 8.15
C LYS A 175 2.14 15.69 6.67
N ARG A 176 3.31 15.27 6.24
CA ARG A 176 3.66 15.27 4.81
C ARG A 176 2.92 14.21 4.00
N LEU A 177 2.46 13.14 4.63
CA LEU A 177 1.67 12.08 3.98
C LEU A 177 0.16 12.38 3.96
N GLU A 178 -0.31 13.38 4.70
CA GLU A 178 -1.73 13.78 4.79
C GLU A 178 -2.18 14.56 3.53
#